data_7a0f55beefb1126bc36324334f404396
#
_entry.id   7a0f55beefb1126bc36324334f404396
#
_cell.length_a   1.000
_cell.length_b   1.000
_cell.length_c   1.000
_cell.angle_alpha   90.00
_cell.angle_beta   90.00
_cell.angle_gamma   90.00
#
_symmetry.space_group_name_H-M   'P 1'
#
loop_
_entity.id
_entity.type
_entity.pdbx_description
1 polymer ?
#
loop_
_entity_poly.entity_id
_entity_poly.type
_entity_poly.pdbx_seq_one_letter_code
_entity_poly.pdbx_strand_id
1 'polypeptide(L)'
;MRKSFADRVLEELKVMPSSFDSSYAVIYRRGPTHISPRFYDNLRRLEERGLVLKPRGLRNMVLCRDLRVADAVARLARRYGFKEVRIWMIKPV
;
A
#
# COMPACT_ATOMS: atom_id res chain seq x y z
N MET A 1 -20.99 4.59 -16.25
CA MET A 1 -21.15 5.29 -14.98
C MET A 1 -19.86 5.19 -14.16
N ARG A 2 -19.34 6.29 -13.70
CA ARG A 2 -18.10 6.26 -12.91
C ARG A 2 -18.41 5.84 -11.48
N LYS A 3 -17.65 4.88 -11.01
CA LYS A 3 -17.74 4.49 -9.61
C LYS A 3 -17.05 5.53 -8.74
N SER A 4 -17.58 5.79 -7.58
CA SER A 4 -16.95 6.67 -6.61
C SER A 4 -15.65 6.04 -6.10
N PHE A 5 -14.79 6.85 -5.51
CA PHE A 5 -13.58 6.36 -4.85
C PHE A 5 -13.88 5.29 -3.81
N ALA A 6 -14.92 5.50 -2.99
CA ALA A 6 -15.31 4.54 -1.98
C ALA A 6 -15.73 3.20 -2.60
N ASP A 7 -16.48 3.24 -3.71
CA ASP A 7 -16.90 2.01 -4.39
C ASP A 7 -15.71 1.23 -4.92
N ARG A 8 -14.71 1.92 -5.45
CA ARG A 8 -13.49 1.27 -5.94
C ARG A 8 -12.72 0.59 -4.82
N VAL A 9 -12.57 1.27 -3.70
CA VAL A 9 -11.89 0.70 -2.52
C VAL A 9 -12.64 -0.53 -2.03
N LEU A 10 -13.96 -0.45 -1.94
CA LEU A 10 -14.78 -1.58 -1.50
C LEU A 10 -14.69 -2.76 -2.46
N GLU A 11 -14.69 -2.51 -3.77
CA GLU A 11 -14.54 -3.59 -4.75
C GLU A 11 -13.17 -4.25 -4.65
N GLU A 12 -12.12 -3.47 -4.54
CA GLU A 12 -10.77 -3.99 -4.39
C GLU A 12 -10.64 -4.83 -3.12
N LEU A 13 -11.24 -4.38 -2.02
CA LEU A 13 -11.26 -5.13 -0.77
C LEU A 13 -12.04 -6.45 -0.88
N LYS A 14 -13.14 -6.47 -1.63
CA LYS A 14 -13.93 -7.69 -1.84
C LYS A 14 -13.19 -8.74 -2.64
N VAL A 15 -12.35 -8.32 -3.55
CA VAL A 15 -11.56 -9.23 -4.39
C VAL A 15 -10.35 -9.77 -3.64
N MET A 16 -9.98 -9.15 -2.53
CA MET A 16 -8.83 -9.59 -1.75
C MET A 16 -9.10 -10.93 -1.07
N PRO A 17 -8.10 -11.84 -1.07
CA PRO A 17 -8.23 -13.09 -0.35
C PRO A 17 -8.49 -12.84 1.14
N SER A 18 -9.20 -13.77 1.78
CA SER A 18 -9.48 -13.70 3.22
C SER A 18 -8.22 -13.57 4.07
N SER A 19 -7.07 -13.96 3.54
CA SER A 19 -5.77 -13.79 4.20
C SER A 19 -5.38 -12.33 4.44
N PHE A 20 -6.10 -11.38 3.86
CA PHE A 20 -5.91 -9.97 4.16
C PHE A 20 -6.54 -9.53 5.47
N ASP A 21 -7.22 -10.42 6.19
CA ASP A 21 -7.84 -10.11 7.48
C ASP A 21 -6.85 -9.60 8.52
N SER A 22 -5.57 -9.92 8.39
CA SER A 22 -4.50 -9.42 9.25
C SER A 22 -3.59 -8.47 8.48
N SER A 23 -4.19 -7.54 7.76
CA SER A 23 -3.46 -6.60 6.93
C SER A 23 -2.59 -5.65 7.73
N TYR A 24 -1.51 -5.25 7.12
CA TYR A 24 -0.64 -4.21 7.64
C TYR A 24 -0.71 -3.03 6.68
N ALA A 25 -0.65 -1.82 7.22
CA ALA A 25 -0.56 -0.62 6.41
C ALA A 25 0.83 -0.01 6.57
N VAL A 26 1.46 0.32 5.46
CA VAL A 26 2.68 1.12 5.47
C VAL A 26 2.30 2.54 5.12
N ILE A 27 2.58 3.46 6.02
CA ILE A 27 2.33 4.88 5.83
C ILE A 27 3.69 5.57 5.72
N TYR A 28 3.87 6.35 4.67
CA TYR A 28 5.13 7.03 4.41
C TYR A 28 4.89 8.51 4.12
N ARG A 29 5.71 9.35 4.71
CA ARG A 29 5.59 10.82 4.63
C ARG A 29 6.96 11.45 4.44
N ARG A 30 6.95 12.75 4.17
CA ARG A 30 8.17 13.53 4.00
C ARG A 30 9.12 12.91 2.97
N GLY A 31 8.57 12.64 1.81
CA GLY A 31 9.33 12.12 0.70
C GLY A 31 10.14 13.21 0.00
N PRO A 32 10.90 12.80 -1.02
CA PRO A 32 11.66 13.73 -1.83
C PRO A 32 10.73 14.64 -2.65
N THR A 33 11.27 15.76 -3.13
CA THR A 33 10.53 16.69 -3.99
C THR A 33 10.01 15.98 -5.24
N HIS A 34 10.80 15.07 -5.79
CA HIS A 34 10.41 14.24 -6.93
C HIS A 34 10.54 12.78 -6.55
N ILE A 35 9.43 12.09 -6.61
CA ILE A 35 9.41 10.65 -6.34
C ILE A 35 9.73 9.92 -7.63
N SER A 36 10.72 9.04 -7.57
CA SER A 36 11.12 8.24 -8.74
C SER A 36 9.95 7.39 -9.24
N PRO A 37 9.68 7.36 -10.56
CA PRO A 37 8.67 6.46 -11.11
C PRO A 37 8.94 4.99 -10.78
N ARG A 38 10.18 4.61 -10.54
CA ARG A 38 10.53 3.24 -10.16
C ARG A 38 9.91 2.80 -8.84
N PHE A 39 9.71 3.75 -7.92
CA PHE A 39 9.02 3.47 -6.67
C PHE A 39 7.61 2.96 -6.93
N TYR A 40 6.86 3.67 -7.75
CA TYR A 40 5.49 3.28 -8.11
C TYR A 40 5.45 2.01 -8.97
N ASP A 41 6.43 1.82 -9.84
CA ASP A 41 6.52 0.60 -10.65
C ASP A 41 6.73 -0.62 -9.78
N ASN A 42 7.56 -0.52 -8.76
CA ASN A 42 7.77 -1.60 -7.81
C ASN A 42 6.50 -1.91 -7.01
N LEU A 43 5.79 -0.88 -6.55
CA LEU A 43 4.52 -1.08 -5.85
C LEU A 43 3.50 -1.75 -6.76
N ARG A 44 3.41 -1.33 -8.01
CA ARG A 44 2.48 -1.92 -8.97
C ARG A 44 2.79 -3.40 -9.22
N ARG A 45 4.06 -3.77 -9.32
CA ARG A 45 4.46 -5.17 -9.46
C ARG A 45 4.04 -6.02 -8.27
N LEU A 46 4.17 -5.48 -7.07
CA LEU A 46 3.71 -6.16 -5.86
C LEU A 46 2.20 -6.28 -5.84
N GLU A 47 1.49 -5.25 -6.29
CA GLU A 47 0.03 -5.27 -6.38
C GLU A 47 -0.45 -6.32 -7.37
N GLU A 48 0.19 -6.42 -8.54
CA GLU A 48 -0.13 -7.42 -9.55
C GLU A 48 0.03 -8.85 -9.03
N ARG A 49 0.92 -9.05 -8.08
CA ARG A 49 1.14 -10.36 -7.43
C ARG A 49 0.21 -10.60 -6.24
N GLY A 50 -0.68 -9.67 -5.94
CA GLY A 50 -1.60 -9.80 -4.82
C GLY A 50 -0.96 -9.64 -3.45
N LEU A 51 0.23 -9.08 -3.37
CA LEU A 51 0.96 -8.90 -2.12
C LEU A 51 0.61 -7.60 -1.42
N VAL A 52 0.28 -6.57 -2.18
CA VAL A 52 -0.09 -5.28 -1.65
C VAL A 52 -1.33 -4.76 -2.37
N LEU A 53 -2.02 -3.83 -1.72
CA LEU A 53 -3.07 -3.04 -2.32
C LEU A 53 -2.74 -1.58 -2.08
N LYS A 54 -2.67 -0.81 -3.14
CA LYS A 54 -2.49 0.62 -3.02
C LYS A 54 -3.86 1.30 -3.18
N PRO A 55 -4.47 1.78 -2.08
CA PRO A 55 -5.77 2.43 -2.16
C PRO A 55 -5.69 3.67 -3.04
N ARG A 56 -6.58 3.76 -4.00
CA ARG A 56 -6.63 4.92 -4.89
C ARG A 56 -7.12 6.15 -4.14
N GLY A 57 -6.42 7.25 -4.33
CA GLY A 57 -6.71 8.48 -3.61
C GLY A 57 -5.98 8.62 -2.28
N LEU A 58 -5.35 7.56 -1.78
CA LEU A 58 -4.50 7.62 -0.60
C LEU A 58 -3.04 7.47 -1.04
N ARG A 59 -2.41 8.60 -1.28
CA ARG A 59 -1.07 8.63 -1.89
C ARG A 59 0.03 8.04 -1.02
N ASN A 60 -0.14 8.11 0.29
CA ASN A 60 0.93 7.81 1.23
C ASN A 60 0.67 6.56 2.06
N MET A 61 -0.15 5.66 1.53
CA MET A 61 -0.48 4.42 2.23
C MET A 61 -0.49 3.24 1.26
N VAL A 62 0.04 2.12 1.73
CA VAL A 62 -0.01 0.84 1.02
C VAL A 62 -0.47 -0.21 2.01
N LEU A 63 -1.50 -0.96 1.65
CA LEU A 63 -1.95 -2.10 2.43
C LEU A 63 -1.14 -3.33 2.03
N CYS A 64 -0.65 -4.06 3.01
CA CYS A 64 0.21 -5.21 2.78
C CYS A 64 -0.40 -6.47 3.36
N ARG A 65 -0.18 -7.58 2.67
CA ARG A 65 -0.76 -8.86 3.01
C ARG A 65 -0.21 -9.41 4.33
N ASP A 66 1.08 -9.27 4.55
CA ASP A 66 1.72 -9.77 5.76
C ASP A 66 2.85 -8.83 6.19
N LEU A 67 3.45 -9.13 7.33
CA LEU A 67 4.50 -8.28 7.89
C LEU A 67 5.76 -8.26 7.04
N ARG A 68 6.10 -9.35 6.37
CA ARG A 68 7.28 -9.40 5.49
C ARG A 68 7.12 -8.44 4.33
N VAL A 69 5.94 -8.43 3.72
CA VAL A 69 5.64 -7.52 2.63
C VAL A 69 5.64 -6.08 3.14
N ALA A 70 5.04 -5.83 4.30
CA ALA A 70 5.05 -4.49 4.90
C ALA A 70 6.48 -4.00 5.16
N ASP A 71 7.34 -4.85 5.68
CA ASP A 71 8.74 -4.51 5.92
C ASP A 71 9.46 -4.20 4.61
N ALA A 72 9.23 -5.00 3.56
CA ALA A 72 9.82 -4.76 2.25
C ALA A 72 9.36 -3.42 1.66
N VAL A 73 8.07 -3.10 1.77
CA VAL A 73 7.52 -1.82 1.30
C VAL A 73 8.11 -0.66 2.10
N ALA A 74 8.25 -0.82 3.41
CA ALA A 74 8.84 0.21 4.25
C ALA A 74 10.30 0.48 3.85
N ARG A 75 11.08 -0.56 3.59
CA ARG A 75 12.46 -0.42 3.11
C ARG A 75 12.50 0.24 1.75
N LEU A 76 11.60 -0.14 0.86
CA LEU A 76 11.49 0.47 -0.45
C LEU A 76 11.22 1.97 -0.34
N ALA A 77 10.27 2.36 0.50
CA ALA A 77 9.95 3.76 0.71
C ALA A 77 11.16 4.55 1.23
N ARG A 78 11.87 4.00 2.22
CA ARG A 78 13.08 4.63 2.76
C ARG A 78 14.17 4.76 1.70
N ARG A 79 14.33 3.73 0.89
CA ARG A 79 15.33 3.73 -0.19
C ARG A 79 15.07 4.85 -1.19
N TYR A 80 13.82 5.18 -1.46
CA TYR A 80 13.45 6.23 -2.40
C TYR A 80 13.27 7.60 -1.74
N GLY A 81 13.70 7.75 -0.50
CA GLY A 81 13.84 9.06 0.15
C GLY A 81 12.73 9.47 1.10
N PHE A 82 11.78 8.59 1.39
CA PHE A 82 10.78 8.87 2.41
C PHE A 82 11.41 8.77 3.80
N LYS A 83 11.19 9.79 4.63
CA LYS A 83 11.81 9.89 5.94
C LYS A 83 10.95 9.36 7.07
N GLU A 84 9.64 9.56 6.98
CA GLU A 84 8.69 9.03 7.95
C GLU A 84 7.99 7.82 7.34
N VAL A 85 8.40 6.64 7.77
CA VAL A 85 7.81 5.39 7.30
C VAL A 85 7.41 4.57 8.51
N ARG A 86 6.12 4.23 8.59
CA ARG A 86 5.57 3.48 9.72
C ARG A 86 4.74 2.30 9.23
N ILE A 87 4.79 1.22 9.98
CA ILE A 87 3.98 0.04 9.72
C ILE A 87 2.92 -0.03 10.82
N TRP A 88 1.66 -0.14 10.40
CA TRP A 88 0.53 -0.28 11.31
C TRP A 88 -0.13 -1.62 11.08
N MET A 89 -0.48 -2.31 12.16
CA MET A 89 -1.30 -3.50 12.07
C MET A 89 -2.76 -3.07 12.05
N ILE A 90 -3.49 -3.53 11.04
CA ILE A 90 -4.92 -3.24 10.89
C ILE A 90 -5.68 -4.51 11.23
N LYS A 91 -6.56 -4.41 12.22
CA LYS A 91 -7.46 -5.51 12.57
C LYS A 91 -8.89 -5.12 12.20
N PRO A 92 -9.66 -6.03 11.58
CA PRO A 92 -11.08 -5.77 11.39
C PRO A 92 -11.76 -5.69 12.75
N VAL A 93 -12.70 -4.77 12.83
CA VAL A 93 -13.46 -4.55 14.06
C VAL A 93 -14.62 -5.55 14.14
#